data_73a68888e85d90b675fb8d488e2b0f9d
#
_entry.id   73a68888e85d90b675fb8d488e2b0f9d
#
_cell.length_a   1.000
_cell.length_b   1.000
_cell.length_c   1.000
_cell.angle_alpha   90.00
_cell.angle_beta   90.00
_cell.angle_gamma   90.00
#
_symmetry.space_group_name_H-M   'P 1'
#
loop_
_entity.id
_entity.type
_entity.pdbx_description
1 polymer ?
#
loop_
_entity_poly.entity_id
_entity_poly.type
_entity_poly.pdbx_seq_one_letter_code
_entity_poly.pdbx_strand_id
1 'polypeptide(L)'
;MKTKILIISLLFAFTVPLKAQNEKQKWTAGISLASAHYMTEFQGKALGGKYVYQTPRFTISKYMFSNITFDAGISMAIFDSQAYTTFDGIARYDFGTSDNNVVPYLLLGGSFIKAKMLTPTVNVGAGNTFWFSQKYGFNLQVMYKYSEGKFESQYSHFYTSIGVVYSFSVRSLNPRLWED
;
A
#
# COMPACT_ATOMS: atom_id res chain seq x y z
N MET A 1 11.08 -32.76 -14.48
CA MET A 1 9.78 -33.11 -13.91
C MET A 1 9.57 -32.51 -12.52
N LYS A 2 10.54 -32.54 -11.60
CA LYS A 2 10.37 -32.03 -10.20
C LYS A 2 9.99 -30.55 -10.11
N THR A 3 10.54 -29.70 -10.96
CA THR A 3 10.26 -28.24 -10.98
C THR A 3 8.82 -27.93 -11.41
N LYS A 4 8.27 -28.69 -12.36
CA LYS A 4 6.87 -28.50 -12.81
C LYS A 4 5.86 -28.89 -11.73
N ILE A 5 6.17 -29.93 -10.96
CA ILE A 5 5.33 -30.39 -9.84
C ILE A 5 5.34 -29.33 -8.72
N LEU A 6 6.49 -28.71 -8.44
CA LEU A 6 6.61 -27.67 -7.44
C LEU A 6 5.76 -26.43 -7.79
N ILE A 7 5.78 -26.02 -9.07
CA ILE A 7 4.98 -24.89 -9.56
C ILE A 7 3.49 -25.19 -9.48
N ILE A 8 3.08 -26.42 -9.82
CA ILE A 8 1.67 -26.84 -9.74
C ILE A 8 1.22 -26.91 -8.28
N SER A 9 2.05 -27.42 -7.36
CA SER A 9 1.76 -27.46 -5.93
C SER A 9 1.67 -26.05 -5.34
N LEU A 10 2.51 -25.12 -5.78
CA LEU A 10 2.45 -23.72 -5.38
C LEU A 10 1.17 -23.05 -5.88
N LEU A 11 0.76 -23.32 -7.12
CA LEU A 11 -0.51 -22.83 -7.68
C LEU A 11 -1.72 -23.40 -6.93
N PHE A 12 -1.69 -24.67 -6.53
CA PHE A 12 -2.76 -25.30 -5.74
C PHE A 12 -2.85 -24.77 -4.30
N ALA A 13 -1.74 -24.32 -3.71
CA ALA A 13 -1.74 -23.70 -2.37
C ALA A 13 -2.48 -22.35 -2.36
N PHE A 14 -2.58 -21.66 -3.52
CA PHE A 14 -3.35 -20.43 -3.67
C PHE A 14 -4.84 -20.64 -3.93
N THR A 15 -5.30 -21.87 -4.14
CA THR A 15 -6.74 -22.18 -4.39
C THR A 15 -7.52 -22.54 -3.14
N VAL A 16 -6.92 -22.45 -1.96
CA VAL A 16 -7.68 -22.56 -0.70
C VAL A 16 -8.66 -21.38 -0.67
N PRO A 17 -9.98 -21.59 -0.65
CA PRO A 17 -10.94 -20.51 -0.53
C PRO A 17 -10.82 -19.93 0.88
N LEU A 18 -9.91 -18.99 1.05
CA LEU A 18 -9.90 -18.11 2.20
C LEU A 18 -11.21 -17.34 2.10
N LYS A 19 -12.14 -17.62 3.01
CA LYS A 19 -13.38 -16.85 3.12
C LYS A 19 -13.02 -15.40 3.37
N ALA A 20 -13.10 -14.65 2.32
CA ALA A 20 -12.70 -13.26 2.25
C ALA A 20 -13.54 -12.36 3.16
N GLN A 21 -13.00 -11.18 3.38
CA GLN A 21 -13.63 -10.07 4.09
C GLN A 21 -15.14 -10.00 3.85
N ASN A 22 -15.86 -9.76 4.93
CA ASN A 22 -17.30 -9.71 4.93
C ASN A 22 -17.81 -8.63 3.95
N GLU A 23 -18.74 -8.97 3.06
CA GLU A 23 -19.39 -8.06 2.08
C GLU A 23 -19.95 -6.76 2.71
N LYS A 24 -20.12 -6.77 4.04
CA LYS A 24 -20.65 -5.63 4.80
C LYS A 24 -19.61 -4.53 5.07
N GLN A 25 -18.31 -4.77 4.84
CA GLN A 25 -17.24 -3.84 5.24
C GLN A 25 -16.45 -3.33 4.03
N LYS A 26 -17.12 -2.50 3.23
CA LYS A 26 -16.61 -2.14 1.91
C LYS A 26 -15.64 -0.96 1.89
N TRP A 27 -15.68 -0.06 2.88
CA TRP A 27 -14.93 1.19 2.83
C TRP A 27 -14.05 1.41 4.06
N THR A 28 -12.81 1.84 3.81
CA THR A 28 -11.92 2.36 4.84
C THR A 28 -11.27 3.66 4.38
N ALA A 29 -10.91 4.52 5.31
CA ALA A 29 -10.13 5.72 5.06
C ALA A 29 -8.89 5.71 5.96
N GLY A 30 -7.80 6.29 5.50
CA GLY A 30 -6.56 6.34 6.27
C GLY A 30 -5.85 7.66 6.14
N ILE A 31 -5.09 7.98 7.19
CA ILE A 31 -4.12 9.07 7.22
C ILE A 31 -2.78 8.50 7.68
N SER A 32 -1.71 8.84 6.95
CA SER A 32 -0.37 8.28 7.22
C SER A 32 0.73 9.30 7.00
N LEU A 33 1.84 9.03 7.66
CA LEU A 33 3.15 9.59 7.36
C LEU A 33 3.80 8.71 6.31
N ALA A 34 4.37 9.30 5.29
CA ALA A 34 5.03 8.56 4.24
C ALA A 34 6.38 9.17 3.88
N SER A 35 7.23 8.36 3.30
CA SER A 35 8.57 8.76 2.87
C SER A 35 8.94 8.07 1.57
N ALA A 36 9.47 8.82 0.63
CA ALA A 36 10.11 8.32 -0.58
C ALA A 36 11.62 8.25 -0.35
N HIS A 37 12.22 7.08 -0.60
CA HIS A 37 13.65 6.84 -0.44
C HIS A 37 14.28 6.49 -1.79
N TYR A 38 15.19 7.34 -2.26
CA TYR A 38 15.95 7.19 -3.50
C TYR A 38 17.30 6.58 -3.20
N MET A 39 17.60 5.42 -3.76
CA MET A 39 18.82 4.65 -3.47
C MET A 39 20.07 5.12 -4.22
N THR A 40 19.91 5.92 -5.27
CA THR A 40 21.02 6.37 -6.12
C THR A 40 21.24 7.86 -6.01
N GLU A 41 22.49 8.27 -5.81
CA GLU A 41 22.89 9.67 -5.97
C GLU A 41 22.93 10.01 -7.46
N PHE A 42 22.05 10.91 -7.86
CA PHE A 42 22.06 11.45 -9.22
C PHE A 42 22.73 12.80 -9.21
N GLN A 43 23.93 12.88 -9.76
CA GLN A 43 24.65 14.15 -9.91
C GLN A 43 23.79 15.17 -10.63
N GLY A 44 23.53 16.30 -9.98
CA GLY A 44 22.77 17.41 -10.52
C GLY A 44 21.24 17.27 -10.54
N LYS A 45 20.66 16.21 -10.00
CA LYS A 45 19.21 16.02 -9.91
C LYS A 45 18.69 16.13 -8.48
N ALA A 46 17.60 16.84 -8.30
CA ALA A 46 17.11 17.30 -7.01
C ALA A 46 16.62 16.19 -6.04
N LEU A 47 16.42 14.95 -6.51
CA LEU A 47 15.83 13.86 -5.72
C LEU A 47 16.72 12.62 -5.61
N GLY A 48 18.00 12.70 -5.94
CA GLY A 48 18.95 11.58 -5.82
C GLY A 48 19.47 11.39 -4.40
N GLY A 49 19.51 10.14 -3.94
CA GLY A 49 20.14 9.76 -2.65
C GLY A 49 19.50 10.36 -1.41
N LYS A 50 18.22 10.71 -1.45
CA LYS A 50 17.52 11.46 -0.40
C LYS A 50 16.21 10.80 0.04
N TYR A 51 15.88 11.03 1.31
CA TYR A 51 14.52 10.85 1.82
C TYR A 51 13.70 12.09 1.53
N VAL A 52 12.51 11.91 0.95
CA VAL A 52 11.51 12.97 0.75
C VAL A 52 10.27 12.60 1.56
N TYR A 53 9.97 13.39 2.56
CA TYR A 53 8.81 13.14 3.43
C TYR A 53 7.52 13.55 2.73
N GLN A 54 6.60 12.57 2.63
CA GLN A 54 5.31 12.67 1.97
C GLN A 54 4.20 12.72 3.02
N THR A 55 4.07 13.83 3.69
CA THR A 55 3.15 14.00 4.81
C THR A 55 2.27 15.23 4.61
N PRO A 56 0.95 15.11 4.79
CA PRO A 56 0.17 13.90 5.03
C PRO A 56 -0.09 13.07 3.77
N ARG A 57 -0.30 11.77 3.95
CA ARG A 57 -0.88 10.89 2.95
C ARG A 57 -2.29 10.52 3.36
N PHE A 58 -3.26 10.74 2.49
CA PHE A 58 -4.64 10.31 2.64
C PHE A 58 -4.90 9.13 1.73
N THR A 59 -5.63 8.14 2.23
CA THR A 59 -6.04 6.97 1.48
C THR A 59 -7.52 6.70 1.68
N ILE A 60 -8.17 6.21 0.63
CA ILE A 60 -9.50 5.63 0.70
C ILE A 60 -9.44 4.28 0.01
N SER A 61 -10.01 3.26 0.66
CA SER A 61 -9.97 1.89 0.17
C SER A 61 -11.37 1.32 0.09
N LYS A 62 -11.61 0.54 -0.95
CA LYS A 62 -12.88 -0.15 -1.17
C LYS A 62 -12.63 -1.63 -1.42
N TYR A 63 -13.17 -2.47 -0.57
CA TYR A 63 -13.23 -3.89 -0.82
C TYR A 63 -14.16 -4.19 -2.00
N MET A 64 -13.71 -5.04 -2.92
CA MET A 64 -14.46 -5.40 -4.12
C MET A 64 -14.97 -6.84 -4.06
N PHE A 65 -14.09 -7.82 -4.09
CA PHE A 65 -14.41 -9.26 -4.08
C PHE A 65 -13.15 -10.09 -3.84
N SER A 66 -13.31 -11.31 -3.39
CA SER A 66 -12.24 -12.33 -3.33
C SER A 66 -10.90 -11.83 -2.77
N ASN A 67 -10.92 -11.15 -1.62
CA ASN A 67 -9.74 -10.55 -0.97
C ASN A 67 -9.12 -9.37 -1.72
N ILE A 68 -9.74 -8.88 -2.79
CA ILE A 68 -9.25 -7.74 -3.54
C ILE A 68 -9.86 -6.44 -3.00
N THR A 69 -8.98 -5.52 -2.64
CA THR A 69 -9.31 -4.16 -2.20
C THR A 69 -8.65 -3.17 -3.16
N PHE A 70 -9.39 -2.17 -3.61
CA PHE A 70 -8.82 -1.03 -4.34
C PHE A 70 -8.56 0.12 -3.39
N ASP A 71 -7.33 0.66 -3.47
CA ASP A 71 -6.88 1.81 -2.72
C ASP A 71 -6.64 2.98 -3.68
N ALA A 72 -7.19 4.14 -3.35
CA ALA A 72 -6.81 5.42 -3.93
C ALA A 72 -6.09 6.24 -2.87
N GLY A 73 -4.96 6.84 -3.23
CA GLY A 73 -4.15 7.61 -2.30
C GLY A 73 -3.66 8.92 -2.89
N ILE A 74 -3.54 9.93 -2.04
CA ILE A 74 -2.87 11.19 -2.36
C ILE A 74 -1.89 11.51 -1.25
N SER A 75 -0.68 11.93 -1.62
CA SER A 75 0.28 12.47 -0.66
C SER A 75 1.04 13.66 -1.23
N MET A 76 1.47 14.55 -0.34
CA MET A 76 2.18 15.77 -0.69
C MET A 76 3.36 15.99 0.24
N ALA A 77 4.48 16.49 -0.31
CA ALA A 77 5.61 16.93 0.49
C ALA A 77 5.37 18.36 0.98
N ILE A 78 4.77 18.51 2.18
CA ILE A 78 4.48 19.83 2.75
C ILE A 78 5.69 20.39 3.49
N PHE A 79 6.50 19.53 4.11
CA PHE A 79 7.63 19.89 4.96
C PHE A 79 8.98 19.79 4.26
N ASP A 80 9.00 19.47 2.96
CA ASP A 80 10.22 19.37 2.18
C ASP A 80 10.31 20.51 1.17
N SER A 81 11.51 21.00 0.91
CA SER A 81 11.80 21.98 -0.15
C SER A 81 11.53 21.46 -1.56
N GLN A 82 11.35 20.15 -1.69
CA GLN A 82 11.10 19.45 -2.95
C GLN A 82 9.59 19.27 -3.16
N ALA A 83 9.05 19.94 -4.19
CA ALA A 83 7.66 19.72 -4.59
C ALA A 83 7.49 18.27 -5.09
N TYR A 84 6.73 17.47 -4.36
CA TYR A 84 6.41 16.10 -4.73
C TYR A 84 4.96 15.81 -4.30
N THR A 85 4.10 15.62 -5.26
CA THR A 85 2.72 15.18 -5.01
C THR A 85 2.49 13.89 -5.76
N THR A 86 1.92 12.90 -5.12
CA THR A 86 1.61 11.62 -5.76
C THR A 86 0.13 11.28 -5.63
N PHE A 87 -0.42 10.75 -6.72
CA PHE A 87 -1.74 10.14 -6.80
C PHE A 87 -1.55 8.66 -7.08
N ASP A 88 -1.99 7.83 -6.16
CA ASP A 88 -1.82 6.38 -6.22
C ASP A 88 -3.15 5.71 -6.54
N GLY A 89 -3.13 4.72 -7.44
CA GLY A 89 -4.21 3.77 -7.69
C GLY A 89 -3.66 2.36 -7.54
N ILE A 90 -4.13 1.61 -6.53
CA ILE A 90 -3.53 0.35 -6.12
C ILE A 90 -4.60 -0.73 -5.99
N ALA A 91 -4.37 -1.90 -6.56
CA ALA A 91 -5.08 -3.12 -6.22
C ALA A 91 -4.29 -3.88 -5.16
N ARG A 92 -4.97 -4.28 -4.09
CA ARG A 92 -4.40 -4.98 -2.96
C ARG A 92 -5.07 -6.34 -2.80
N TYR A 93 -4.28 -7.37 -2.57
CA TYR A 93 -4.74 -8.70 -2.19
C TYR A 93 -4.49 -8.91 -0.71
N ASP A 94 -5.57 -8.99 0.07
CA ASP A 94 -5.53 -9.17 1.53
C ASP A 94 -5.53 -10.66 1.89
N PHE A 95 -4.54 -11.12 2.69
CA PHE A 95 -4.41 -12.52 3.11
C PHE A 95 -5.24 -12.87 4.35
N GLY A 96 -5.98 -11.93 4.90
CA GLY A 96 -6.82 -12.11 6.07
C GLY A 96 -8.30 -11.84 5.78
N THR A 97 -9.13 -12.19 6.75
CA THR A 97 -10.57 -11.88 6.75
C THR A 97 -10.86 -10.62 7.56
N SER A 98 -12.13 -10.18 7.57
CA SER A 98 -12.57 -9.07 8.43
C SER A 98 -12.50 -9.38 9.92
N ASP A 99 -12.34 -10.64 10.28
CA ASP A 99 -12.29 -11.10 11.67
C ASP A 99 -10.84 -11.16 12.20
N ASN A 100 -9.86 -11.02 11.29
CA ASN A 100 -8.45 -11.03 11.67
C ASN A 100 -8.00 -9.65 12.17
N ASN A 101 -7.26 -9.65 13.28
CA ASN A 101 -6.62 -8.45 13.82
C ASN A 101 -5.41 -8.03 12.98
N VAL A 102 -4.77 -8.98 12.30
CA VAL A 102 -3.59 -8.77 11.48
C VAL A 102 -3.91 -9.21 10.05
N VAL A 103 -3.82 -8.28 9.12
CA VAL A 103 -4.17 -8.51 7.72
C VAL A 103 -2.98 -8.12 6.83
N PRO A 104 -2.07 -9.06 6.56
CA PRO A 104 -1.01 -8.84 5.60
C PRO A 104 -1.59 -8.78 4.18
N TYR A 105 -0.94 -8.04 3.29
CA TYR A 105 -1.35 -7.91 1.90
C TYR A 105 -0.20 -7.69 0.94
N LEU A 106 -0.41 -8.07 -0.30
CA LEU A 106 0.40 -7.67 -1.44
C LEU A 106 -0.33 -6.59 -2.23
N LEU A 107 0.42 -5.74 -2.90
CA LEU A 107 -0.13 -4.66 -3.69
C LEU A 107 0.54 -4.53 -5.05
N LEU A 108 -0.28 -4.17 -6.03
CA LEU A 108 0.13 -3.82 -7.38
C LEU A 108 -0.70 -2.63 -7.85
N GLY A 109 -0.06 -1.68 -8.54
CA GLY A 109 -0.80 -0.52 -9.02
C GLY A 109 0.04 0.45 -9.82
N GLY A 110 -0.43 1.68 -9.90
CA GLY A 110 0.28 2.77 -10.55
C GLY A 110 0.15 4.07 -9.77
N SER A 111 1.04 4.99 -10.06
CA SER A 111 0.97 6.36 -9.54
C SER A 111 1.29 7.37 -10.62
N PHE A 112 0.77 8.57 -10.41
CA PHE A 112 1.23 9.77 -11.08
C PHE A 112 1.93 10.66 -10.06
N ILE A 113 3.22 10.91 -10.29
CA ILE A 113 4.04 11.75 -9.42
C ILE A 113 4.21 13.10 -10.11
N LYS A 114 3.77 14.16 -9.47
CA LYS A 114 3.96 15.53 -9.90
C LYS A 114 5.09 16.17 -9.08
N ALA A 115 6.22 16.36 -9.73
CA ALA A 115 7.33 17.18 -9.24
C ALA A 115 7.56 18.34 -10.23
N LYS A 116 8.65 18.34 -10.98
CA LYS A 116 8.84 19.28 -12.13
C LYS A 116 7.97 18.88 -13.32
N MET A 117 7.85 17.58 -13.58
CA MET A 117 7.02 16.99 -14.62
C MET A 117 6.12 15.92 -14.02
N LEU A 118 5.05 15.57 -14.72
CA LEU A 118 4.18 14.46 -14.35
C LEU A 118 4.81 13.15 -14.81
N THR A 119 5.13 12.26 -13.86
CA THR A 119 5.79 10.99 -14.11
C THR A 119 4.88 9.84 -13.71
N PRO A 120 4.48 8.96 -14.64
CA PRO A 120 3.79 7.73 -14.30
C PRO A 120 4.77 6.72 -13.70
N THR A 121 4.29 5.92 -12.76
CA THR A 121 5.04 4.81 -12.15
C THR A 121 4.19 3.56 -12.04
N VAL A 122 4.84 2.41 -12.08
CA VAL A 122 4.24 1.13 -11.70
C VAL A 122 4.70 0.81 -10.28
N ASN A 123 3.76 0.39 -9.44
CA ASN A 123 4.00 0.15 -8.03
C ASN A 123 3.81 -1.33 -7.71
N VAL A 124 4.73 -1.90 -6.97
CA VAL A 124 4.63 -3.24 -6.39
C VAL A 124 5.10 -3.19 -4.95
N GLY A 125 4.45 -3.93 -4.07
CA GLY A 125 4.84 -3.91 -2.67
C GLY A 125 4.00 -4.81 -1.79
N ALA A 126 4.16 -4.60 -0.49
CA ALA A 126 3.47 -5.33 0.55
C ALA A 126 3.17 -4.43 1.75
N GLY A 127 2.27 -4.87 2.57
CA GLY A 127 1.97 -4.19 3.81
C GLY A 127 1.20 -5.06 4.79
N ASN A 128 0.86 -4.45 5.90
CA ASN A 128 0.07 -5.09 6.93
C ASN A 128 -0.86 -4.07 7.59
N THR A 129 -2.08 -4.49 7.88
CA THR A 129 -3.03 -3.70 8.67
C THR A 129 -3.27 -4.41 9.99
N PHE A 130 -2.99 -3.73 11.09
CA PHE A 130 -3.19 -4.20 12.47
C PHE A 130 -4.43 -3.52 13.04
N TRP A 131 -5.51 -4.27 13.19
CA TRP A 131 -6.75 -3.76 13.76
C TRP A 131 -6.72 -3.92 15.28
N PHE A 132 -6.64 -2.80 15.98
CA PHE A 132 -6.67 -2.78 17.45
C PHE A 132 -8.06 -2.46 18.00
N SER A 133 -9.00 -2.05 17.15
CA SER A 133 -10.40 -1.81 17.50
C SER A 133 -11.29 -2.21 16.33
N GLN A 134 -12.58 -2.35 16.59
CA GLN A 134 -13.59 -2.66 15.56
C GLN A 134 -13.64 -1.64 14.42
N LYS A 135 -13.15 -0.42 14.63
CA LYS A 135 -13.16 0.67 13.64
C LYS A 135 -11.77 1.22 13.33
N TYR A 136 -10.77 0.98 14.16
CA TYR A 136 -9.46 1.60 14.03
C TYR A 136 -8.36 0.54 13.88
N GLY A 137 -7.42 0.81 13.00
CA GLY A 137 -6.25 -0.01 12.79
C GLY A 137 -5.02 0.83 12.45
N PHE A 138 -3.87 0.19 12.56
CA PHE A 138 -2.58 0.69 12.07
C PHE A 138 -2.27 0.05 10.73
N ASN A 139 -1.84 0.84 9.74
CA ASN A 139 -1.36 0.35 8.46
C ASN A 139 0.13 0.64 8.31
N LEU A 140 0.89 -0.38 7.95
CA LEU A 140 2.29 -0.29 7.55
C LEU A 140 2.40 -0.79 6.11
N GLN A 141 3.00 0.01 5.22
CA GLN A 141 3.12 -0.31 3.80
C GLN A 141 4.49 0.05 3.28
N VAL A 142 5.05 -0.84 2.46
CA VAL A 142 6.27 -0.62 1.70
C VAL A 142 5.99 -0.96 0.25
N MET A 143 6.31 -0.06 -0.67
CA MET A 143 6.19 -0.31 -2.10
C MET A 143 7.38 0.24 -2.86
N TYR A 144 7.70 -0.41 -3.97
CA TYR A 144 8.66 0.07 -4.94
C TYR A 144 7.89 0.74 -6.07
N LYS A 145 8.16 2.02 -6.31
CA LYS A 145 7.62 2.79 -7.42
C LYS A 145 8.65 2.77 -8.55
N TYR A 146 8.36 1.98 -9.59
CA TYR A 146 9.19 1.90 -10.78
C TYR A 146 8.82 3.01 -11.76
N SER A 147 9.81 3.79 -12.17
CA SER A 147 9.71 4.81 -13.21
C SER A 147 10.63 4.46 -14.37
N GLU A 148 10.13 4.53 -15.59
CA GLU A 148 10.97 4.36 -16.78
C GLU A 148 11.94 5.54 -16.93
N GLY A 149 13.23 5.25 -17.23
CA GLY A 149 14.30 6.25 -17.29
C GLY A 149 14.14 7.38 -18.31
N LYS A 150 13.12 7.31 -19.17
CA LYS A 150 12.74 8.39 -20.11
C LYS A 150 12.09 9.59 -19.40
N PHE A 151 11.56 9.38 -18.21
CA PHE A 151 10.94 10.43 -17.40
C PHE A 151 12.00 11.02 -16.46
N GLU A 152 12.73 12.01 -16.91
CA GLU A 152 13.90 12.57 -16.22
C GLU A 152 13.61 13.24 -14.87
N SER A 153 12.35 13.46 -14.52
CA SER A 153 11.99 14.17 -13.29
C SER A 153 11.87 13.27 -12.05
N GLN A 154 11.72 11.96 -12.25
CA GLN A 154 11.54 11.00 -11.17
C GLN A 154 12.22 9.66 -11.48
N TYR A 155 12.98 9.16 -10.52
CA TYR A 155 13.60 7.84 -10.56
C TYR A 155 12.81 6.83 -9.75
N SER A 156 13.05 5.56 -10.04
CA SER A 156 12.53 4.47 -9.23
C SER A 156 13.00 4.60 -7.78
N HIS A 157 12.08 4.40 -6.85
CA HIS A 157 12.37 4.57 -5.42
C HIS A 157 11.48 3.69 -4.55
N PHE A 158 11.94 3.44 -3.33
CA PHE A 158 11.11 2.86 -2.30
C PHE A 158 10.21 3.93 -1.67
N TYR A 159 8.98 3.55 -1.41
CA TYR A 159 7.99 4.38 -0.75
C TYR A 159 7.43 3.63 0.45
N THR A 160 7.62 4.19 1.63
CA THR A 160 7.14 3.61 2.88
C THR A 160 6.08 4.51 3.49
N SER A 161 5.08 3.90 4.12
CA SER A 161 4.07 4.66 4.86
C SER A 161 3.64 3.93 6.12
N ILE A 162 3.35 4.70 7.16
CA ILE A 162 2.78 4.25 8.42
C ILE A 162 1.66 5.19 8.83
N GLY A 163 0.52 4.66 9.24
CA GLY A 163 -0.61 5.50 9.60
C GLY A 163 -1.77 4.77 10.23
N VAL A 164 -2.81 5.52 10.50
CA VAL A 164 -4.06 5.03 11.07
C VAL A 164 -5.08 4.86 9.98
N VAL A 165 -5.84 3.78 10.04
CA VAL A 165 -6.98 3.50 9.17
C VAL A 165 -8.26 3.42 9.99
N TYR A 166 -9.33 3.93 9.42
CA TYR A 166 -10.68 3.90 9.97
C TYR A 166 -11.60 3.09 9.06
N SER A 167 -12.32 2.14 9.63
CA SER A 167 -13.36 1.39 8.94
C SER A 167 -14.72 2.04 9.16
N PHE A 168 -15.43 2.33 8.08
CA PHE A 168 -16.80 2.88 8.17
C PHE A 168 -17.81 1.87 8.71
N SER A 169 -17.50 0.59 8.64
CA SER A 169 -18.31 -0.49 9.19
C SER A 169 -17.61 -1.12 10.39
N VAL A 170 -18.40 -1.63 11.32
CA VAL A 170 -17.90 -2.34 12.51
C VAL A 170 -17.31 -3.68 12.09
N ARG A 171 -16.07 -3.95 12.45
CA ARG A 171 -15.37 -5.22 12.19
C ARG A 171 -15.62 -6.19 13.37
N SER A 172 -15.75 -7.45 13.03
CA SER A 172 -15.75 -8.54 13.99
C SER A 172 -14.30 -8.96 14.21
N LEU A 173 -13.68 -8.52 15.28
CA LEU A 173 -12.30 -8.92 15.61
C LEU A 173 -12.33 -10.19 16.46
N ASN A 174 -11.64 -11.22 16.03
CA ASN A 174 -11.53 -12.48 16.76
C ASN A 174 -10.07 -13.02 16.67
N PRO A 175 -9.37 -13.26 17.79
CA PRO A 175 -9.71 -12.86 19.14
C PRO A 175 -9.60 -11.34 19.34
N ARG A 176 -10.41 -10.81 20.23
CA ARG A 176 -10.26 -9.42 20.67
C ARG A 176 -9.02 -9.31 21.56
N LEU A 177 -8.16 -8.34 21.28
CA LEU A 177 -6.89 -8.19 21.99
C LEU A 177 -7.06 -7.71 23.47
N TRP A 178 -8.28 -7.27 23.87
CA TRP A 178 -8.55 -6.57 25.11
C TRP A 178 -9.81 -7.03 25.87
N GLU A 179 -10.35 -8.19 25.60
CA GLU A 179 -11.42 -8.77 26.43
C GLU A 179 -10.82 -9.90 27.25
N ASP A 180 -10.59 -9.60 28.54
CA ASP A 180 -10.54 -10.55 29.64
C ASP A 180 -11.96 -10.78 30.20
#